data_6e2c732f21789a51fb929eead8ce80d3
#
_entry.id   6e2c732f21789a51fb929eead8ce80d3
#
_cell.length_a   1.000
_cell.length_b   1.000
_cell.length_c   1.000
_cell.angle_alpha   90.00
_cell.angle_beta   90.00
_cell.angle_gamma   90.00
#
_symmetry.space_group_name_H-M   'P 1'
#
loop_
_entity.id
_entity.type
_entity.pdbx_description
1 polymer ?
#
loop_
_entity_poly.entity_id
_entity_poly.type
_entity_poly.pdbx_seq_one_letter_code
_entity_poly.pdbx_strand_id
1 'polypeptide(L)'
;GDDVNKQVSLLSGGERVKCAFAKICLQDINFLVLDEPTNYLDIDSMEALAGVLKDYGGTVLFVSHDRKFIGQVANRILSVEDRKIVSFAGSYAEFQARQKAVEQPVEETLLILENRLADLTSRLSMPGPNDDIEELDRQFKEVAAKLRKIKRIRQS
;
A
#
# COMPACT_ATOMS: atom_id res chain seq x y z
N GLY A 1 -12.04 -22.29 32.19
CA GLY A 1 -12.01 -21.08 33.00
C GLY A 1 -13.41 -20.49 33.08
N ASP A 2 -13.68 -19.62 34.04
CA ASP A 2 -14.98 -19.02 34.35
C ASP A 2 -15.62 -18.17 33.24
N ASP A 3 -14.86 -17.92 32.18
CA ASP A 3 -15.27 -17.07 31.05
C ASP A 3 -16.28 -17.74 30.11
N VAL A 4 -16.43 -19.06 30.18
CA VAL A 4 -17.32 -19.84 29.28
C VAL A 4 -18.79 -19.45 29.45
N ASN A 5 -19.18 -18.94 30.62
CA ASN A 5 -20.56 -18.57 30.95
C ASN A 5 -20.82 -17.05 30.83
N LYS A 6 -19.84 -16.26 30.38
CA LYS A 6 -20.05 -14.81 30.16
C LYS A 6 -21.03 -14.58 29.01
N GLN A 7 -21.96 -13.68 29.20
CA GLN A 7 -22.79 -13.20 28.08
C GLN A 7 -21.95 -12.42 27.10
N VAL A 8 -22.20 -12.61 25.78
CA VAL A 8 -21.46 -11.94 24.68
C VAL A 8 -21.47 -10.42 24.82
N SER A 9 -22.53 -9.85 25.43
CA SER A 9 -22.64 -8.42 25.74
C SER A 9 -21.60 -7.88 26.74
N LEU A 10 -21.05 -8.75 27.59
CA LEU A 10 -20.04 -8.43 28.60
C LEU A 10 -18.61 -8.64 28.13
N LEU A 11 -18.43 -9.18 26.92
CA LEU A 11 -17.12 -9.41 26.33
C LEU A 11 -16.51 -8.10 25.84
N SER A 12 -15.20 -7.97 25.98
CA SER A 12 -14.41 -6.91 25.32
C SER A 12 -14.51 -6.99 23.79
N GLY A 13 -14.13 -5.92 23.08
CA GLY A 13 -14.11 -5.93 21.61
C GLY A 13 -13.30 -7.09 21.04
N GLY A 14 -12.10 -7.32 21.57
CA GLY A 14 -11.24 -8.43 21.16
C GLY A 14 -11.82 -9.81 21.47
N GLU A 15 -12.42 -10.02 22.65
CA GLU A 15 -13.06 -11.29 23.00
C GLU A 15 -14.27 -11.59 22.08
N ARG A 16 -15.04 -10.57 21.71
CA ARG A 16 -16.15 -10.73 20.74
C ARG A 16 -15.66 -11.15 19.38
N VAL A 17 -14.56 -10.56 18.89
CA VAL A 17 -13.95 -10.93 17.63
C VAL A 17 -13.44 -12.38 17.67
N LYS A 18 -12.76 -12.79 18.73
CA LYS A 18 -12.31 -14.19 18.92
C LYS A 18 -13.49 -15.17 18.90
N CYS A 19 -14.58 -14.85 19.58
CA CYS A 19 -15.79 -15.69 19.57
C CYS A 19 -16.43 -15.75 18.17
N ALA A 20 -16.47 -14.63 17.45
CA ALA A 20 -16.99 -14.59 16.08
C ALA A 20 -16.16 -15.47 15.13
N PHE A 21 -14.83 -15.39 15.22
CA PHE A 21 -13.93 -16.24 14.42
C PHE A 21 -14.05 -17.71 14.77
N ALA A 22 -14.10 -18.06 16.07
CA ALA A 22 -14.32 -19.44 16.49
C ALA A 22 -15.63 -20.00 15.90
N LYS A 23 -16.70 -19.20 15.91
CA LYS A 23 -17.97 -19.58 15.29
C LYS A 23 -17.86 -19.80 13.79
N ILE A 24 -17.13 -18.93 13.06
CA ILE A 24 -16.90 -19.05 11.62
C ILE A 24 -16.11 -20.30 11.30
N CYS A 25 -15.05 -20.60 12.06
CA CYS A 25 -14.23 -21.80 11.86
C CYS A 25 -14.98 -23.13 12.07
N LEU A 26 -16.07 -23.11 12.82
CA LEU A 26 -16.94 -24.27 13.05
C LEU A 26 -18.01 -24.45 11.96
N GLN A 27 -18.12 -23.54 11.01
CA GLN A 27 -19.07 -23.61 9.90
C GLN A 27 -18.39 -24.18 8.65
N ASP A 28 -19.17 -24.89 7.85
CA ASP A 28 -18.70 -25.41 6.54
C ASP A 28 -18.77 -24.27 5.49
N ILE A 29 -17.82 -23.32 5.58
CA ILE A 29 -17.71 -22.17 4.70
C ILE A 29 -16.47 -22.36 3.84
N ASN A 30 -16.57 -22.15 2.54
CA ASN A 30 -15.46 -22.27 1.59
C ASN A 30 -14.90 -20.92 1.11
N PHE A 31 -15.61 -19.81 1.39
CA PHE A 31 -15.18 -18.45 1.04
C PHE A 31 -15.49 -17.48 2.17
N LEU A 32 -14.47 -16.79 2.66
CA LEU A 32 -14.55 -15.86 3.79
C LEU A 32 -14.14 -14.46 3.33
N VAL A 33 -14.96 -13.46 3.63
CA VAL A 33 -14.65 -12.05 3.37
C VAL A 33 -14.49 -11.32 4.70
N LEU A 34 -13.37 -10.66 4.92
CA LEU A 34 -13.04 -9.96 6.15
C LEU A 34 -12.65 -8.51 5.84
N ASP A 35 -13.26 -7.58 6.56
CA ASP A 35 -12.94 -6.17 6.48
C ASP A 35 -12.26 -5.74 7.78
N GLU A 36 -10.98 -5.32 7.67
CA GLU A 36 -10.12 -4.92 8.79
C GLU A 36 -10.18 -5.87 10.00
N PRO A 37 -9.89 -7.19 9.81
CA PRO A 37 -10.09 -8.20 10.86
C PRO A 37 -9.17 -8.04 12.07
N THR A 38 -8.12 -7.22 11.95
CA THR A 38 -7.16 -6.94 13.03
C THR A 38 -7.60 -5.80 13.96
N ASN A 39 -8.65 -5.05 13.60
CA ASN A 39 -9.14 -3.96 14.42
C ASN A 39 -9.60 -4.46 15.80
N TYR A 40 -9.20 -3.75 16.83
CA TYR A 40 -9.53 -4.04 18.25
C TYR A 40 -8.89 -5.33 18.80
N LEU A 41 -7.94 -5.95 18.09
CA LEU A 41 -7.18 -7.10 18.58
C LEU A 41 -5.87 -6.66 19.21
N ASP A 42 -5.49 -7.32 20.31
CA ASP A 42 -4.14 -7.29 20.83
C ASP A 42 -3.18 -8.12 19.94
N ILE A 43 -1.88 -7.98 20.16
CA ILE A 43 -0.85 -8.63 19.35
C ILE A 43 -1.02 -10.16 19.35
N ASP A 44 -1.26 -10.75 20.52
CA ASP A 44 -1.41 -12.20 20.68
C ASP A 44 -2.65 -12.71 19.92
N SER A 45 -3.73 -11.94 19.94
CA SER A 45 -4.97 -12.24 19.22
C SER A 45 -4.80 -12.13 17.71
N MET A 46 -4.03 -11.14 17.23
CA MET A 46 -3.70 -11.01 15.81
C MET A 46 -2.85 -12.18 15.32
N GLU A 47 -1.88 -12.62 16.11
CA GLU A 47 -1.04 -13.78 15.76
C GLU A 47 -1.87 -15.08 15.73
N ALA A 48 -2.75 -15.27 16.70
CA ALA A 48 -3.67 -16.42 16.72
C ALA A 48 -4.61 -16.40 15.51
N LEU A 49 -5.17 -15.23 15.16
CA LEU A 49 -6.02 -15.07 13.98
C LEU A 49 -5.26 -15.37 12.69
N ALA A 50 -4.05 -14.84 12.55
CA ALA A 50 -3.20 -15.11 11.39
C ALA A 50 -2.91 -16.62 11.22
N GLY A 51 -2.65 -17.33 12.31
CA GLY A 51 -2.51 -18.79 12.32
C GLY A 51 -3.75 -19.51 11.81
N VAL A 52 -4.92 -19.17 12.37
CA VAL A 52 -6.21 -19.76 11.97
C VAL A 52 -6.52 -19.53 10.48
N LEU A 53 -6.31 -18.30 9.98
CA LEU A 53 -6.57 -17.99 8.59
C LEU A 53 -5.57 -18.63 7.62
N LYS A 54 -4.33 -18.83 8.05
CA LYS A 54 -3.32 -19.53 7.27
C LYS A 54 -3.64 -21.00 7.09
N ASP A 55 -4.20 -21.64 8.11
CA ASP A 55 -4.59 -23.05 8.10
C ASP A 55 -6.01 -23.27 7.55
N TYR A 56 -6.71 -22.19 7.21
CA TYR A 56 -8.07 -22.27 6.68
C TYR A 56 -8.08 -22.93 5.30
N GLY A 57 -8.86 -24.01 5.15
CA GLY A 57 -8.92 -24.83 3.92
C GLY A 57 -9.68 -24.19 2.75
N GLY A 58 -10.36 -23.06 2.96
CA GLY A 58 -11.10 -22.33 1.94
C GLY A 58 -10.34 -21.11 1.39
N THR A 59 -11.05 -20.24 0.69
CA THR A 59 -10.54 -18.98 0.17
C THR A 59 -10.85 -17.86 1.16
N VAL A 60 -9.85 -17.03 1.50
CA VAL A 60 -10.00 -15.84 2.33
C VAL A 60 -9.70 -14.62 1.50
N LEU A 61 -10.65 -13.69 1.42
CA LEU A 61 -10.46 -12.34 0.90
C LEU A 61 -10.53 -11.37 2.07
N PHE A 62 -9.48 -10.58 2.29
CA PHE A 62 -9.50 -9.61 3.38
C PHE A 62 -8.92 -8.25 2.97
N VAL A 63 -9.36 -7.21 3.63
CA VAL A 63 -8.78 -5.87 3.58
C VAL A 63 -8.14 -5.61 4.93
N SER A 64 -6.90 -5.12 4.94
CA SER A 64 -6.21 -4.71 6.16
C SER A 64 -5.16 -3.66 5.85
N HIS A 65 -4.91 -2.76 6.81
CA HIS A 65 -3.78 -1.83 6.80
C HIS A 65 -2.57 -2.36 7.59
N ASP A 66 -2.71 -3.48 8.28
CA ASP A 66 -1.63 -4.11 9.03
C ASP A 66 -0.71 -4.91 8.10
N ARG A 67 0.46 -4.32 7.83
CA ARG A 67 1.47 -4.91 6.92
C ARG A 67 2.02 -6.24 7.43
N LYS A 68 2.14 -6.41 8.76
CA LYS A 68 2.62 -7.65 9.38
C LYS A 68 1.61 -8.76 9.15
N PHE A 69 0.33 -8.47 9.42
CA PHE A 69 -0.76 -9.40 9.22
C PHE A 69 -0.91 -9.80 7.73
N ILE A 70 -0.89 -8.83 6.81
CA ILE A 70 -0.91 -9.11 5.37
C ILE A 70 0.26 -10.03 4.98
N GLY A 71 1.47 -9.74 5.47
CA GLY A 71 2.66 -10.53 5.17
C GLY A 71 2.62 -11.95 5.71
N GLN A 72 1.88 -12.20 6.78
CA GLN A 72 1.72 -13.53 7.38
C GLN A 72 0.67 -14.38 6.68
N VAL A 73 -0.43 -13.78 6.22
CA VAL A 73 -1.63 -14.50 5.76
C VAL A 73 -1.74 -14.52 4.23
N ALA A 74 -1.43 -13.39 3.56
CA ALA A 74 -1.69 -13.26 2.14
C ALA A 74 -0.67 -14.01 1.28
N ASN A 75 -1.17 -14.81 0.34
CA ASN A 75 -0.40 -15.43 -0.73
C ASN A 75 -0.66 -14.79 -2.11
N ARG A 76 -1.61 -13.86 -2.16
CA ARG A 76 -1.98 -13.09 -3.34
C ARG A 76 -2.41 -11.69 -2.91
N ILE A 77 -1.96 -10.69 -3.62
CA ILE A 77 -2.33 -9.29 -3.37
C ILE A 77 -3.23 -8.81 -4.51
N LEU A 78 -4.32 -8.14 -4.14
CA LEU A 78 -5.18 -7.41 -5.07
C LEU A 78 -4.98 -5.91 -4.81
N SER A 79 -4.38 -5.21 -5.76
CA SER A 79 -4.18 -3.77 -5.73
C SER A 79 -5.24 -3.09 -6.58
N VAL A 80 -5.76 -1.97 -6.12
CA VAL A 80 -6.68 -1.14 -6.91
C VAL A 80 -5.89 0.05 -7.46
N GLU A 81 -5.65 0.03 -8.77
CA GLU A 81 -4.86 1.02 -9.50
C GLU A 81 -5.69 1.53 -10.69
N ASP A 82 -5.82 2.83 -10.85
CA ASP A 82 -6.57 3.46 -11.95
C ASP A 82 -7.99 2.85 -12.16
N ARG A 83 -8.73 2.58 -11.08
CA ARG A 83 -10.04 1.93 -11.07
C ARG A 83 -10.05 0.51 -11.63
N LYS A 84 -8.90 -0.15 -11.67
CA LYS A 84 -8.74 -1.54 -12.09
C LYS A 84 -8.16 -2.36 -10.94
N ILE A 85 -8.52 -3.63 -10.90
CA ILE A 85 -7.93 -4.57 -9.94
C ILE A 85 -6.74 -5.23 -10.63
N VAL A 86 -5.57 -5.06 -10.04
CA VAL A 86 -4.34 -5.73 -10.45
C VAL A 86 -4.05 -6.84 -9.45
N SER A 87 -3.92 -8.06 -9.96
CA SER A 87 -3.62 -9.23 -9.13
C SER A 87 -2.12 -9.56 -9.19
N PHE A 88 -1.51 -9.70 -8.02
CA PHE A 88 -0.13 -10.14 -7.86
C PHE A 88 -0.11 -11.46 -7.07
N ALA A 89 0.40 -12.52 -7.70
CA ALA A 89 0.62 -13.81 -7.04
C ALA A 89 2.01 -13.81 -6.41
N GLY A 90 2.09 -13.88 -5.09
CA GLY A 90 3.32 -13.82 -4.32
C GLY A 90 3.12 -13.21 -2.95
N SER A 91 4.18 -13.14 -2.19
CA SER A 91 4.20 -12.55 -0.85
C SER A 91 4.04 -11.03 -0.89
N TYR A 92 3.59 -10.46 0.22
CA TYR A 92 3.50 -9.01 0.38
C TYR A 92 4.87 -8.32 0.26
N ALA A 93 5.93 -8.97 0.71
CA ALA A 93 7.30 -8.46 0.59
C ALA A 93 7.74 -8.34 -0.88
N GLU A 94 7.44 -9.35 -1.70
CA GLU A 94 7.74 -9.32 -3.15
C GLU A 94 6.91 -8.24 -3.87
N PHE A 95 5.64 -8.10 -3.50
CA PHE A 95 4.78 -7.02 -4.00
C PHE A 95 5.36 -5.64 -3.69
N GLN A 96 5.76 -5.40 -2.43
CA GLN A 96 6.40 -4.14 -2.04
C GLN A 96 7.72 -3.88 -2.76
N ALA A 97 8.56 -4.91 -2.93
CA ALA A 97 9.82 -4.78 -3.67
C ALA A 97 9.57 -4.37 -5.13
N ARG A 98 8.54 -4.97 -5.76
CA ARG A 98 8.13 -4.60 -7.12
C ARG A 98 7.65 -3.16 -7.22
N GLN A 99 6.80 -2.71 -6.27
CA GLN A 99 6.34 -1.32 -6.24
C GLN A 99 7.51 -0.34 -6.12
N LYS A 100 8.43 -0.57 -5.18
CA LYS A 100 9.63 0.26 -5.01
C LYS A 100 10.50 0.29 -6.26
N ALA A 101 10.67 -0.83 -6.94
CA ALA A 101 11.45 -0.90 -8.17
C ALA A 101 10.83 -0.08 -9.33
N VAL A 102 9.51 0.11 -9.32
CA VAL A 102 8.81 0.97 -10.30
C VAL A 102 8.87 2.44 -9.88
N GLU A 103 8.78 2.74 -8.59
CA GLU A 103 8.76 4.12 -8.06
C GLU A 103 10.14 4.79 -8.07
N GLN A 104 11.21 4.07 -7.72
CA GLN A 104 12.57 4.61 -7.64
C GLN A 104 13.06 5.30 -8.92
N PRO A 105 12.94 4.73 -10.14
CA PRO A 105 13.37 5.40 -11.37
C PRO A 105 12.58 6.68 -11.66
N VAL A 106 11.31 6.73 -11.23
CA VAL A 106 10.46 7.92 -11.41
C VAL A 106 10.88 9.03 -10.45
N GLU A 107 11.19 8.70 -9.19
CA GLU A 107 11.67 9.66 -8.19
C GLU A 107 13.04 10.23 -8.57
N GLU A 108 13.95 9.39 -9.03
CA GLU A 108 15.26 9.82 -9.51
C GLU A 108 15.13 10.76 -10.73
N THR A 109 14.25 10.42 -11.68
CA THR A 109 13.98 11.27 -12.86
C THR A 109 13.37 12.61 -12.44
N LEU A 110 12.44 12.62 -11.47
CA LEU A 110 11.85 13.86 -10.95
C LEU A 110 12.91 14.75 -10.31
N LEU A 111 13.78 14.20 -9.47
CA LEU A 111 14.85 14.93 -8.81
C LEU A 111 15.82 15.56 -9.83
N ILE A 112 16.21 14.80 -10.85
CA ILE A 112 17.08 15.30 -11.93
C ILE A 112 16.41 16.48 -12.66
N LEU A 113 15.12 16.34 -13.01
CA LEU A 113 14.39 17.41 -13.71
C LEU A 113 14.16 18.64 -12.83
N GLU A 114 13.90 18.47 -11.53
CA GLU A 114 13.77 19.58 -10.57
C GLU A 114 15.08 20.35 -10.40
N ASN A 115 16.19 19.64 -10.24
CA ASN A 115 17.52 20.25 -10.17
C ASN A 115 17.86 20.99 -11.46
N ARG A 116 17.56 20.40 -12.63
CA ARG A 116 17.78 21.05 -13.92
C ARG A 116 16.92 22.30 -14.10
N LEU A 117 15.66 22.26 -13.64
CA LEU A 117 14.77 23.41 -13.69
C LEU A 117 15.29 24.56 -12.79
N ALA A 118 15.79 24.24 -11.60
CA ALA A 118 16.38 25.22 -10.67
C ALA A 118 17.63 25.87 -11.27
N ASP A 119 18.53 25.09 -11.89
CA ASP A 119 19.71 25.60 -12.58
C ASP A 119 19.34 26.58 -13.72
N LEU A 120 18.42 26.17 -14.58
CA LEU A 120 17.94 27.00 -15.70
C LEU A 120 17.27 28.28 -15.20
N THR A 121 16.49 28.20 -14.11
CA THR A 121 15.87 29.39 -13.48
C THR A 121 16.91 30.36 -12.96
N SER A 122 17.95 29.86 -12.31
CA SER A 122 19.05 30.69 -11.79
C SER A 122 19.80 31.39 -12.94
N ARG A 123 20.13 30.66 -14.01
CA ARG A 123 20.85 31.25 -15.18
C ARG A 123 19.99 32.21 -15.96
N LEU A 124 18.69 32.01 -16.08
CA LEU A 124 17.77 32.98 -16.68
C LEU A 124 17.63 34.24 -15.85
N SER A 125 17.72 34.14 -14.51
CA SER A 125 17.64 35.30 -13.59
C SER A 125 18.92 36.12 -13.55
N MET A 126 20.08 35.46 -13.71
CA MET A 126 21.40 36.10 -13.71
C MET A 126 22.25 35.52 -14.86
N PRO A 127 22.02 35.94 -16.12
CA PRO A 127 22.73 35.37 -17.26
C PRO A 127 24.23 35.64 -17.21
N GLY A 128 25.01 34.63 -17.46
CA GLY A 128 26.46 34.78 -17.63
C GLY A 128 26.82 35.35 -19.01
N PRO A 129 28.08 35.77 -19.19
CA PRO A 129 28.52 36.43 -20.43
C PRO A 129 28.46 35.54 -21.69
N ASN A 130 28.35 34.22 -21.53
CA ASN A 130 28.26 33.24 -22.61
C ASN A 130 26.91 32.56 -22.69
N ASP A 131 25.90 32.97 -21.93
CA ASP A 131 24.59 32.36 -21.92
C ASP A 131 23.74 32.87 -23.10
N ASP A 132 23.23 31.93 -23.89
CA ASP A 132 22.19 32.18 -24.87
C ASP A 132 20.82 32.11 -24.20
N ILE A 133 20.21 33.29 -24.03
CA ILE A 133 18.93 33.45 -23.31
C ILE A 133 17.79 32.74 -24.04
N GLU A 134 17.78 32.74 -25.36
CA GLU A 134 16.72 32.07 -26.15
C GLU A 134 16.81 30.55 -25.98
N GLU A 135 18.02 30.01 -26.01
CA GLU A 135 18.27 28.59 -25.78
C GLU A 135 17.92 28.16 -24.34
N LEU A 136 18.28 28.97 -23.34
CA LEU A 136 17.93 28.73 -21.93
C LEU A 136 16.42 28.74 -21.71
N ASP A 137 15.68 29.67 -22.30
CA ASP A 137 14.22 29.74 -22.19
C ASP A 137 13.55 28.53 -22.86
N ARG A 138 14.06 28.09 -23.99
CA ARG A 138 13.61 26.88 -24.67
C ARG A 138 13.79 25.64 -23.78
N GLN A 139 14.99 25.44 -23.21
CA GLN A 139 15.29 24.32 -22.32
C GLN A 139 14.42 24.38 -21.04
N PHE A 140 14.23 25.56 -20.47
CA PHE A 140 13.35 25.74 -19.32
C PHE A 140 11.91 25.26 -19.61
N LYS A 141 11.33 25.71 -20.71
CA LYS A 141 9.97 25.32 -21.13
C LYS A 141 9.86 23.81 -21.35
N GLU A 142 10.87 23.20 -21.96
CA GLU A 142 10.90 21.76 -22.22
C GLU A 142 10.97 20.94 -20.92
N VAL A 143 11.88 21.30 -19.99
CA VAL A 143 12.03 20.64 -18.70
C VAL A 143 10.77 20.82 -17.85
N ALA A 144 10.20 22.03 -17.81
CA ALA A 144 8.97 22.31 -17.08
C ALA A 144 7.77 21.51 -17.60
N ALA A 145 7.67 21.33 -18.93
CA ALA A 145 6.62 20.50 -19.54
C ALA A 145 6.77 19.02 -19.18
N LYS A 146 7.99 18.48 -19.24
CA LYS A 146 8.28 17.09 -18.82
C LYS A 146 7.91 16.86 -17.35
N LEU A 147 8.31 17.76 -16.48
CA LEU A 147 8.05 17.70 -15.06
C LEU A 147 6.55 17.73 -14.73
N ARG A 148 5.78 18.61 -15.40
CA ARG A 148 4.32 18.67 -15.27
C ARG A 148 3.65 17.36 -15.72
N LYS A 149 4.12 16.78 -16.82
CA LYS A 149 3.58 15.52 -17.34
C LYS A 149 3.77 14.37 -16.35
N ILE A 150 4.96 14.22 -15.78
CA ILE A 150 5.27 13.16 -14.80
C ILE A 150 4.45 13.37 -13.51
N LYS A 151 4.40 14.61 -12.97
CA LYS A 151 3.62 14.92 -11.76
C LYS A 151 2.12 14.66 -11.95
N ARG A 152 1.57 14.91 -13.13
CA ARG A 152 0.16 14.64 -13.44
C ARG A 152 -0.16 13.15 -13.46
N ILE A 153 0.73 12.33 -14.03
CA ILE A 153 0.57 10.87 -14.06
C ILE A 153 0.59 10.29 -12.63
N ARG A 154 1.39 10.87 -11.73
CA ARG A 154 1.48 10.41 -10.32
C ARG A 154 0.24 10.75 -9.48
N GLN A 155 -0.54 11.76 -9.87
CA GLN A 155 -1.74 12.21 -9.15
C GLN A 155 -3.06 11.59 -9.66
N SER A 156 -2.98 10.84 -10.74
CA SER A 156 -4.12 10.12 -11.34
C SER A 156 -4.26 8.72 -10.79
#